data_60affb86ac462252390e2b9a45326041
#
_entry.id   60affb86ac462252390e2b9a45326041
#
_cell.length_a   1.000
_cell.length_b   1.000
_cell.length_c   1.000
_cell.angle_alpha   90.00
_cell.angle_beta   90.00
_cell.angle_gamma   90.00
#
_symmetry.space_group_name_H-M   'P 1'
#
loop_
_entity.id
_entity.type
_entity.pdbx_description
1 polymer ?
#
loop_
_entity_poly.entity_id
_entity_poly.type
_entity_poly.pdbx_seq_one_letter_code
_entity_poly.pdbx_strand_id
1 'polypeptide(L)'
;AECGLDHDEGPDVGGPVAPYIQSQRRDTYGRYAQLLAEKGGAYYCFCEKCASEEDSGEFDRAADPCRDLPLEDALRRVEAGEPYVIRQKIPQTGTTTFHDAIFGDITVENSTLDDQVLLKRDGLPTYNFANVIDDHLMGITHVVRGSEYLSSAPKYDLLYHAFGWDVPTYVHCSPVMRDAQNKMSKRHGDPSYEDLKAEGYLTEAILNYVALLGWSPKGELAEQEIFTLSELVNAFDITGISKSPAIFDRAKLDHFNAVYLRSMAPEAVSYTHLTLP
;
A
#
# COMPACT_ATOMS: atom_id res chain seq x y z
N ALA A 1 -1.60 -8.44 -18.48
CA ALA A 1 -1.90 -8.74 -19.89
C ALA A 1 -3.22 -9.50 -20.04
N GLU A 2 -3.43 -10.66 -19.39
CA GLU A 2 -4.61 -11.51 -19.59
C GLU A 2 -5.93 -10.87 -19.17
N CYS A 3 -5.91 -10.11 -18.06
CA CYS A 3 -7.08 -9.42 -17.54
C CYS A 3 -7.38 -8.08 -18.25
N GLY A 4 -6.57 -7.66 -19.24
CA GLY A 4 -6.69 -6.31 -19.82
C GLY A 4 -6.41 -5.17 -18.83
N LEU A 5 -5.80 -5.48 -17.68
CA LEU A 5 -5.37 -4.50 -16.68
C LEU A 5 -3.90 -4.19 -16.95
N ASP A 6 -3.67 -3.06 -17.60
CA ASP A 6 -2.33 -2.59 -17.93
C ASP A 6 -1.95 -1.43 -17.02
N HIS A 7 -0.65 -1.22 -16.81
CA HIS A 7 -0.09 -0.11 -16.06
C HIS A 7 0.89 0.68 -16.95
N ASP A 8 1.00 1.97 -16.70
CA ASP A 8 1.77 2.87 -17.56
C ASP A 8 3.26 2.86 -17.22
N GLU A 9 3.60 2.65 -15.94
CA GLU A 9 4.95 2.66 -15.42
C GLU A 9 5.18 1.51 -14.42
N GLY A 10 6.39 0.97 -14.42
CA GLY A 10 6.76 -0.07 -13.46
C GLY A 10 8.04 -0.81 -13.81
N PRO A 11 8.46 -1.79 -12.99
CA PRO A 11 9.72 -2.52 -13.20
C PRO A 11 9.82 -3.28 -14.51
N ASP A 12 8.70 -3.72 -15.04
CA ASP A 12 8.58 -4.54 -16.26
C ASP A 12 8.36 -3.72 -17.53
N VAL A 13 7.66 -2.58 -17.43
CA VAL A 13 7.38 -1.69 -18.57
C VAL A 13 8.33 -0.48 -18.63
N GLY A 14 9.02 -0.17 -17.53
CA GLY A 14 9.84 1.02 -17.42
C GLY A 14 9.03 2.31 -17.20
N GLY A 15 9.61 3.45 -17.58
CA GLY A 15 8.98 4.76 -17.46
C GLY A 15 10.00 5.90 -17.25
N PRO A 16 9.52 7.16 -17.20
CA PRO A 16 10.39 8.35 -17.17
C PRO A 16 11.13 8.54 -15.84
N VAL A 17 10.68 7.92 -14.75
CA VAL A 17 11.24 8.10 -13.39
C VAL A 17 12.01 6.87 -12.88
N ALA A 18 12.40 6.00 -13.81
CA ALA A 18 13.22 4.82 -13.50
C ALA A 18 14.51 5.17 -12.69
N PRO A 19 15.08 4.21 -11.95
CA PRO A 19 14.64 2.80 -11.83
C PRO A 19 13.47 2.60 -10.85
N TYR A 20 12.63 1.58 -11.11
CA TYR A 20 11.46 1.24 -10.28
C TYR A 20 11.75 0.12 -9.27
N ILE A 21 12.99 -0.35 -9.20
CA ILE A 21 13.43 -1.39 -8.27
C ILE A 21 14.15 -0.73 -7.09
N GLN A 22 13.63 -0.92 -5.87
CA GLN A 22 14.14 -0.28 -4.65
C GLN A 22 15.64 -0.48 -4.45
N SER A 23 16.19 -1.68 -4.67
CA SER A 23 17.62 -1.95 -4.49
C SER A 23 18.53 -1.14 -5.43
N GLN A 24 18.00 -0.68 -6.56
CA GLN A 24 18.74 0.17 -7.52
C GLN A 24 18.70 1.66 -7.14
N ARG A 25 17.92 2.04 -6.14
CA ARG A 25 17.73 3.42 -5.67
C ARG A 25 18.40 3.69 -4.30
N ARG A 26 19.25 2.80 -3.84
CA ARG A 26 19.88 2.83 -2.50
C ARG A 26 20.44 4.21 -2.13
N ASP A 27 21.23 4.83 -3.01
CA ASP A 27 21.89 6.12 -2.76
C ASP A 27 20.87 7.26 -2.60
N THR A 28 19.74 7.16 -3.27
CA THR A 28 18.63 8.12 -3.12
C THR A 28 18.13 8.12 -1.69
N TYR A 29 17.82 6.97 -1.12
CA TYR A 29 17.27 6.90 0.25
C TYR A 29 18.26 7.38 1.30
N GLY A 30 19.56 7.02 1.16
CA GLY A 30 20.62 7.50 2.05
C GLY A 30 20.67 9.02 2.11
N ARG A 31 20.66 9.67 0.94
CA ARG A 31 20.67 11.13 0.84
C ARG A 31 19.45 11.78 1.49
N TYR A 32 18.24 11.24 1.27
CA TYR A 32 17.04 11.81 1.87
C TYR A 32 16.94 11.54 3.38
N ALA A 33 17.46 10.41 3.88
CA ALA A 33 17.54 10.16 5.32
C ALA A 33 18.47 11.15 6.02
N GLN A 34 19.62 11.48 5.42
CA GLN A 34 20.54 12.50 5.91
C GLN A 34 19.89 13.89 5.89
N LEU A 35 19.27 14.27 4.77
CA LEU A 35 18.54 15.54 4.66
C LEU A 35 17.46 15.67 5.73
N LEU A 36 16.75 14.59 6.02
CA LEU A 36 15.71 14.59 7.06
C LEU A 36 16.31 14.79 8.46
N ALA A 37 17.48 14.19 8.72
CA ALA A 37 18.22 14.44 9.98
C ALA A 37 18.70 15.88 10.10
N GLU A 38 19.19 16.49 9.02
CA GLU A 38 19.56 17.91 8.97
C GLU A 38 18.38 18.84 9.23
N LYS A 39 17.17 18.47 8.76
CA LYS A 39 15.93 19.19 9.00
C LYS A 39 15.33 18.93 10.40
N GLY A 40 15.89 18.03 11.20
CA GLY A 40 15.42 17.67 12.55
C GLY A 40 14.23 16.70 12.56
N GLY A 41 13.84 16.15 11.41
CA GLY A 41 12.77 15.13 11.29
C GLY A 41 13.26 13.69 11.47
N ALA A 42 14.58 13.50 11.61
CA ALA A 42 15.21 12.21 11.89
C ALA A 42 16.45 12.39 12.77
N TYR A 43 17.00 11.27 13.26
CA TYR A 43 18.22 11.26 14.06
C TYR A 43 19.01 9.96 13.85
N TYR A 44 20.32 10.04 14.09
CA TYR A 44 21.23 8.91 14.05
C TYR A 44 21.16 8.14 15.37
N CYS A 45 20.88 6.84 15.32
CA CYS A 45 20.85 5.98 16.49
C CYS A 45 21.96 4.92 16.41
N PHE A 46 22.79 4.86 17.45
CA PHE A 46 23.98 3.99 17.56
C PHE A 46 23.78 2.85 18.55
N CYS A 47 22.58 2.71 19.14
CA CYS A 47 22.29 1.70 20.14
C CYS A 47 22.31 0.29 19.54
N GLU A 48 22.92 -0.70 20.24
CA GLU A 48 22.93 -2.09 19.80
C GLU A 48 21.53 -2.71 19.73
N LYS A 49 20.66 -2.40 20.70
CA LYS A 49 19.27 -2.87 20.74
C LYS A 49 18.42 -2.33 19.58
N CYS A 50 18.78 -1.17 19.05
CA CYS A 50 18.07 -0.54 17.94
C CYS A 50 18.40 -1.16 16.58
N ALA A 51 19.30 -2.11 16.54
CA ALA A 51 19.83 -2.71 15.34
C ALA A 51 19.18 -4.04 14.96
N SER A 52 18.44 -4.66 15.85
CA SER A 52 17.71 -5.88 15.54
C SER A 52 16.45 -5.50 14.75
N GLU A 53 16.39 -5.89 13.48
CA GLU A 53 15.26 -5.67 12.57
C GLU A 53 14.00 -6.45 13.01
N GLU A 54 14.14 -7.37 13.98
CA GLU A 54 13.11 -8.29 14.45
C GLU A 54 12.41 -7.82 15.74
N ASP A 55 12.83 -6.68 16.32
CA ASP A 55 12.26 -6.25 17.60
C ASP A 55 10.90 -5.55 17.38
N SER A 56 9.85 -6.38 17.37
CA SER A 56 8.45 -5.98 17.52
C SER A 56 8.12 -5.59 18.97
N GLY A 57 9.13 -5.37 19.83
CA GLY A 57 8.99 -4.86 21.17
C GLY A 57 8.68 -3.35 21.17
N GLU A 58 7.96 -2.90 22.18
CA GLU A 58 7.72 -1.48 22.43
C GLU A 58 9.06 -0.73 22.51
N PHE A 59 9.36 0.04 21.47
CA PHE A 59 10.52 0.92 21.44
C PHE A 59 10.21 2.15 22.32
N ASP A 60 10.84 2.23 23.49
CA ASP A 60 10.69 3.39 24.35
C ASP A 60 11.50 4.58 23.82
N ARG A 61 10.84 5.49 23.11
CA ARG A 61 11.43 6.72 22.58
C ARG A 61 12.04 7.61 23.67
N ALA A 62 11.45 7.63 24.84
CA ALA A 62 11.93 8.45 25.97
C ALA A 62 13.25 7.93 26.54
N ALA A 63 13.56 6.64 26.32
CA ALA A 63 14.78 6.01 26.79
C ALA A 63 15.90 5.96 25.72
N ASP A 64 15.67 6.44 24.47
CA ASP A 64 16.71 6.43 23.44
C ASP A 64 17.68 7.61 23.65
N PRO A 65 18.91 7.36 24.13
CA PRO A 65 19.89 8.42 24.39
C PRO A 65 20.39 9.12 23.12
N CYS A 66 20.16 8.51 21.95
CA CYS A 66 20.58 9.07 20.66
C CYS A 66 19.59 10.11 20.13
N ARG A 67 18.35 10.12 20.62
CA ARG A 67 17.27 10.93 20.07
C ARG A 67 17.56 12.43 20.15
N ASP A 68 18.24 12.87 21.21
CA ASP A 68 18.57 14.27 21.46
C ASP A 68 20.06 14.56 21.31
N LEU A 69 20.82 13.62 20.73
CA LEU A 69 22.24 13.81 20.39
C LEU A 69 22.35 14.93 19.35
N PRO A 70 23.21 15.95 19.58
CA PRO A 70 23.47 16.98 18.58
C PRO A 70 23.95 16.39 17.26
N LEU A 71 23.48 16.92 16.15
CA LEU A 71 23.82 16.40 14.81
C LEU A 71 25.33 16.36 14.57
N GLU A 72 26.07 17.39 15.00
CA GLU A 72 27.54 17.44 14.86
C GLU A 72 28.21 16.27 15.60
N ASP A 73 27.71 15.91 16.77
CA ASP A 73 28.24 14.80 17.57
C ASP A 73 27.91 13.46 16.89
N ALA A 74 26.70 13.33 16.34
CA ALA A 74 26.31 12.17 15.57
C ALA A 74 27.19 12.01 14.31
N LEU A 75 27.43 13.07 13.56
CA LEU A 75 28.26 13.04 12.35
C LEU A 75 29.71 12.66 12.68
N ARG A 76 30.29 13.16 13.80
CA ARG A 76 31.62 12.74 14.24
C ARG A 76 31.69 11.23 14.52
N ARG A 77 30.65 10.63 15.05
CA ARG A 77 30.57 9.17 15.30
C ARG A 77 30.44 8.40 13.99
N VAL A 78 29.68 8.92 13.02
CA VAL A 78 29.60 8.36 11.66
C VAL A 78 30.96 8.38 10.99
N GLU A 79 31.68 9.51 11.04
CA GLU A 79 33.04 9.65 10.48
C GLU A 79 34.06 8.71 11.16
N ALA A 80 33.86 8.42 12.46
CA ALA A 80 34.65 7.43 13.19
C ALA A 80 34.31 5.98 12.80
N GLY A 81 33.33 5.75 11.93
CA GLY A 81 32.93 4.42 11.45
C GLY A 81 32.02 3.66 12.40
N GLU A 82 31.40 4.31 13.37
CA GLU A 82 30.45 3.63 14.25
C GLU A 82 29.21 3.19 13.45
N PRO A 83 28.72 1.95 13.65
CA PRO A 83 27.52 1.47 12.99
C PRO A 83 26.27 2.18 13.53
N TYR A 84 25.39 2.62 12.65
CA TYR A 84 24.18 3.36 13.00
C TYR A 84 22.97 2.94 12.16
N VAL A 85 21.80 3.34 12.62
CA VAL A 85 20.56 3.43 11.83
C VAL A 85 20.08 4.89 11.87
N ILE A 86 19.23 5.29 10.92
CA ILE A 86 18.53 6.58 10.98
C ILE A 86 17.08 6.31 11.33
N ARG A 87 16.57 6.99 12.38
CA ARG A 87 15.20 6.90 12.87
C ARG A 87 14.43 8.18 12.61
N GLN A 88 13.14 8.03 12.37
CA GLN A 88 12.22 9.16 12.33
C GLN A 88 12.13 9.81 13.72
N LYS A 89 12.16 11.14 13.78
CA LYS A 89 11.96 11.89 15.02
C LYS A 89 10.53 12.39 15.10
N ILE A 90 9.64 11.54 15.62
CA ILE A 90 8.21 11.86 15.76
C ILE A 90 8.00 12.83 16.94
N PRO A 91 7.14 13.86 16.86
CA PRO A 91 6.80 14.72 18.00
C PRO A 91 6.32 13.87 19.19
N GLN A 92 6.78 14.21 20.40
CA GLN A 92 6.42 13.43 21.60
C GLN A 92 5.02 13.74 22.12
N THR A 93 4.48 14.92 21.79
CA THR A 93 3.19 15.41 22.27
C THR A 93 2.36 15.91 21.09
N GLY A 94 1.08 16.16 21.34
CA GLY A 94 0.13 16.62 20.33
C GLY A 94 -0.41 15.46 19.49
N THR A 95 -1.12 15.80 18.44
CA THR A 95 -1.81 14.88 17.55
C THR A 95 -1.37 15.06 16.11
N THR A 96 -1.44 13.98 15.33
CA THR A 96 -1.30 14.01 13.87
C THR A 96 -2.64 13.63 13.26
N THR A 97 -3.14 14.48 12.35
CA THR A 97 -4.37 14.22 11.58
C THR A 97 -4.02 14.11 10.11
N PHE A 98 -4.39 13.00 9.47
CA PHE A 98 -4.27 12.83 8.04
C PHE A 98 -5.65 12.56 7.42
N HIS A 99 -5.81 12.90 6.16
CA HIS A 99 -7.04 12.67 5.42
C HIS A 99 -6.95 11.41 4.55
N ASP A 100 -7.95 10.55 4.67
CA ASP A 100 -8.15 9.40 3.80
C ASP A 100 -9.44 9.56 3.00
N ALA A 101 -9.38 9.34 1.69
CA ALA A 101 -10.54 9.55 0.81
C ALA A 101 -11.74 8.65 1.15
N ILE A 102 -11.50 7.51 1.81
CA ILE A 102 -12.51 6.54 2.18
C ILE A 102 -12.91 6.69 3.65
N PHE A 103 -11.93 6.78 4.55
CA PHE A 103 -12.18 6.80 5.99
C PHE A 103 -12.37 8.22 6.56
N GLY A 104 -12.03 9.27 5.79
CA GLY A 104 -12.11 10.67 6.21
C GLY A 104 -10.91 11.04 7.09
N ASP A 105 -11.08 12.07 7.93
CA ASP A 105 -10.02 12.53 8.81
C ASP A 105 -9.78 11.56 9.95
N ILE A 106 -8.53 11.15 10.12
CA ILE A 106 -8.09 10.22 11.16
C ILE A 106 -7.03 10.94 12.01
N THR A 107 -7.31 11.08 13.30
CA THR A 107 -6.44 11.73 14.27
C THR A 107 -5.88 10.70 15.25
N VAL A 108 -4.57 10.74 15.45
CA VAL A 108 -3.87 9.90 16.42
C VAL A 108 -3.01 10.73 17.36
N GLU A 109 -2.87 10.28 18.59
CA GLU A 109 -1.92 10.88 19.55
C GLU A 109 -0.49 10.53 19.15
N ASN A 110 0.38 11.52 19.02
CA ASN A 110 1.78 11.33 18.66
C ASN A 110 2.54 10.43 19.67
N SER A 111 2.10 10.43 20.92
CA SER A 111 2.65 9.58 21.98
C SER A 111 2.47 8.08 21.71
N THR A 112 1.51 7.70 20.88
CA THR A 112 1.26 6.28 20.51
C THR A 112 2.09 5.81 19.33
N LEU A 113 2.78 6.72 18.64
CA LEU A 113 3.62 6.40 17.49
C LEU A 113 5.06 6.13 17.95
N ASP A 114 5.74 5.17 17.36
CA ASP A 114 7.16 4.87 17.60
C ASP A 114 8.08 5.61 16.61
N ASP A 115 9.31 5.91 17.04
CA ASP A 115 10.36 6.43 16.16
C ASP A 115 10.90 5.28 15.29
N GLN A 116 10.22 5.00 14.19
CA GLN A 116 10.57 3.89 13.29
C GLN A 116 11.94 4.05 12.63
N VAL A 117 12.60 2.94 12.32
CA VAL A 117 13.82 2.96 11.51
C VAL A 117 13.47 3.36 10.07
N LEU A 118 14.17 4.35 9.54
CA LEU A 118 14.07 4.83 8.16
C LEU A 118 15.14 4.18 7.29
N LEU A 119 16.39 4.24 7.75
CA LEU A 119 17.55 3.67 7.06
C LEU A 119 18.24 2.65 7.98
N LYS A 120 18.45 1.46 7.47
CA LYS A 120 19.08 0.34 8.15
C LYS A 120 20.61 0.47 8.15
N ARG A 121 21.32 -0.34 8.96
CA ARG A 121 22.78 -0.37 9.02
C ARG A 121 23.46 -0.71 7.71
N ASP A 122 22.81 -1.52 6.88
CA ASP A 122 23.32 -1.88 5.54
C ASP A 122 23.09 -0.80 4.49
N GLY A 123 22.48 0.34 4.88
CA GLY A 123 22.16 1.47 4.00
C GLY A 123 20.88 1.25 3.16
N LEU A 124 20.13 0.17 3.40
CA LEU A 124 18.81 0.00 2.77
C LEU A 124 17.72 0.70 3.60
N PRO A 125 16.73 1.30 2.94
CA PRO A 125 15.59 1.88 3.63
C PRO A 125 14.66 0.78 4.15
N THR A 126 13.85 1.11 5.15
CA THR A 126 12.64 0.35 5.43
C THR A 126 11.58 0.66 4.37
N TYR A 127 10.58 -0.24 4.24
CA TYR A 127 9.45 0.00 3.35
C TYR A 127 8.76 1.35 3.67
N ASN A 128 8.56 1.63 4.95
CA ASN A 128 7.87 2.84 5.42
C ASN A 128 8.58 4.15 5.07
N PHE A 129 9.87 4.12 4.80
CA PHE A 129 10.61 5.27 4.31
C PHE A 129 10.69 5.31 2.80
N ALA A 130 10.97 4.16 2.19
CA ALA A 130 11.12 4.06 0.74
C ALA A 130 9.85 4.51 0.00
N ASN A 131 8.68 4.09 0.47
CA ASN A 131 7.42 4.45 -0.19
C ASN A 131 7.20 5.97 -0.25
N VAL A 132 7.48 6.71 0.84
CA VAL A 132 7.32 8.18 0.87
C VAL A 132 8.28 8.87 -0.10
N ILE A 133 9.54 8.41 -0.14
CA ILE A 133 10.55 8.96 -1.05
C ILE A 133 10.20 8.67 -2.50
N ASP A 134 9.81 7.44 -2.78
CA ASP A 134 9.49 7.01 -4.15
C ASP A 134 8.21 7.66 -4.65
N ASP A 135 7.16 7.69 -3.84
CA ASP A 135 5.90 8.35 -4.19
C ASP A 135 6.10 9.84 -4.52
N HIS A 136 6.90 10.55 -3.72
CA HIS A 136 7.24 11.94 -4.00
C HIS A 136 8.05 12.11 -5.29
N LEU A 137 9.12 11.34 -5.45
CA LEU A 137 10.03 11.47 -6.61
C LEU A 137 9.41 10.97 -7.91
N MET A 138 8.46 10.06 -7.83
CA MET A 138 7.71 9.54 -8.97
C MET A 138 6.43 10.35 -9.28
N GLY A 139 6.14 11.39 -8.48
CA GLY A 139 4.99 12.26 -8.70
C GLY A 139 3.65 11.59 -8.47
N ILE A 140 3.60 10.61 -7.53
CA ILE A 140 2.37 9.90 -7.17
C ILE A 140 1.38 10.86 -6.53
N THR A 141 0.17 10.92 -7.08
CA THR A 141 -0.92 11.79 -6.59
C THR A 141 -1.91 11.05 -5.69
N HIS A 142 -2.07 9.73 -5.90
CA HIS A 142 -3.00 8.89 -5.15
C HIS A 142 -2.31 7.59 -4.74
N VAL A 143 -2.38 7.24 -3.46
CA VAL A 143 -1.85 5.99 -2.91
C VAL A 143 -3.01 5.07 -2.57
N VAL A 144 -3.26 4.07 -3.43
CA VAL A 144 -4.34 3.08 -3.25
C VAL A 144 -3.75 1.79 -2.68
N ARG A 145 -4.19 1.39 -1.49
CA ARG A 145 -3.67 0.18 -0.81
C ARG A 145 -4.64 -0.37 0.24
N GLY A 146 -4.30 -1.49 0.85
CA GLY A 146 -5.12 -2.11 1.89
C GLY A 146 -5.16 -1.31 3.19
N SER A 147 -6.27 -1.41 3.92
CA SER A 147 -6.51 -0.68 5.18
C SER A 147 -5.57 -1.09 6.33
N GLU A 148 -4.78 -2.16 6.18
CA GLU A 148 -3.71 -2.53 7.12
C GLU A 148 -2.65 -1.45 7.28
N TYR A 149 -2.49 -0.55 6.31
CA TYR A 149 -1.55 0.57 6.37
C TYR A 149 -2.08 1.82 7.05
N LEU A 150 -3.37 1.84 7.45
CA LEU A 150 -3.95 2.99 8.17
C LEU A 150 -3.18 3.34 9.45
N SER A 151 -2.69 2.34 10.18
CA SER A 151 -1.91 2.54 11.40
C SER A 151 -0.52 3.16 11.14
N SER A 152 0.02 3.00 9.93
CA SER A 152 1.31 3.58 9.54
C SER A 152 1.17 4.94 8.86
N ALA A 153 -0.01 5.27 8.35
CA ALA A 153 -0.26 6.51 7.59
C ALA A 153 0.12 7.79 8.36
N PRO A 154 -0.11 7.92 9.69
CA PRO A 154 0.33 9.11 10.43
C PRO A 154 1.85 9.33 10.37
N LYS A 155 2.64 8.26 10.36
CA LYS A 155 4.10 8.35 10.26
C LYS A 155 4.54 8.84 8.87
N TYR A 156 3.84 8.43 7.82
CA TYR A 156 4.09 8.92 6.45
C TYR A 156 3.72 10.39 6.31
N ASP A 157 2.57 10.80 6.83
CA ASP A 157 2.12 12.19 6.87
C ASP A 157 3.16 13.09 7.55
N LEU A 158 3.68 12.68 8.69
CA LEU A 158 4.77 13.37 9.39
C LEU A 158 6.06 13.43 8.57
N LEU A 159 6.38 12.43 7.76
CA LEU A 159 7.54 12.47 6.86
C LEU A 159 7.35 13.50 5.75
N TYR A 160 6.20 13.52 5.08
CA TYR A 160 5.88 14.53 4.07
C TYR A 160 6.00 15.93 4.63
N HIS A 161 5.41 16.20 5.80
CA HIS A 161 5.47 17.49 6.46
C HIS A 161 6.90 17.88 6.87
N ALA A 162 7.71 16.93 7.38
CA ALA A 162 9.09 17.19 7.77
C ALA A 162 9.99 17.52 6.55
N PHE A 163 9.70 16.96 5.40
CA PHE A 163 10.35 17.35 4.14
C PHE A 163 9.82 18.68 3.58
N GLY A 164 8.61 19.09 3.93
CA GLY A 164 7.89 20.22 3.33
C GLY A 164 7.26 19.87 1.99
N TRP A 165 6.85 18.61 1.82
CA TRP A 165 6.21 18.09 0.61
C TRP A 165 4.71 18.01 0.75
N ASP A 166 4.01 18.06 -0.37
CA ASP A 166 2.58 17.80 -0.43
C ASP A 166 2.31 16.31 -0.18
N VAL A 167 1.29 16.04 0.65
CA VAL A 167 0.85 14.67 0.95
C VAL A 167 -0.03 14.17 -0.19
N PRO A 168 0.20 12.97 -0.73
CA PRO A 168 -0.68 12.38 -1.74
C PRO A 168 -2.05 12.05 -1.13
N THR A 169 -3.06 11.90 -1.97
CA THR A 169 -4.37 11.42 -1.53
C THR A 169 -4.28 9.95 -1.14
N TYR A 170 -4.53 9.64 0.13
CA TYR A 170 -4.62 8.26 0.60
C TYR A 170 -6.00 7.67 0.28
N VAL A 171 -6.01 6.44 -0.23
CA VAL A 171 -7.20 5.64 -0.54
C VAL A 171 -6.99 4.25 0.05
N HIS A 172 -7.41 4.04 1.30
CA HIS A 172 -7.29 2.74 1.94
C HIS A 172 -8.54 1.90 1.68
N CYS A 173 -8.35 0.75 1.02
CA CYS A 173 -9.42 -0.19 0.69
C CYS A 173 -9.59 -1.22 1.80
N SER A 174 -10.84 -1.48 2.18
CA SER A 174 -11.18 -2.54 3.13
C SER A 174 -10.87 -3.93 2.54
N PRO A 175 -10.50 -4.91 3.38
CA PRO A 175 -10.16 -6.25 2.90
C PRO A 175 -11.39 -6.99 2.37
N VAL A 176 -11.14 -7.94 1.46
CA VAL A 176 -12.13 -8.95 1.11
C VAL A 176 -12.07 -10.07 2.17
N MET A 177 -13.23 -10.40 2.72
CA MET A 177 -13.38 -11.39 3.78
C MET A 177 -13.94 -12.70 3.22
N ARG A 178 -13.52 -13.83 3.79
CA ARG A 178 -14.12 -15.14 3.53
C ARG A 178 -15.46 -15.29 4.25
N ASP A 179 -15.51 -14.77 5.46
CA ASP A 179 -16.70 -14.75 6.34
C ASP A 179 -16.64 -13.49 7.24
N ALA A 180 -17.59 -13.34 8.14
CA ALA A 180 -17.69 -12.17 9.01
C ALA A 180 -16.45 -11.90 9.91
N GLN A 181 -15.56 -12.87 10.09
CA GLN A 181 -14.44 -12.80 11.03
C GLN A 181 -13.08 -13.00 10.35
N ASN A 182 -13.02 -13.69 9.20
CA ASN A 182 -11.78 -14.13 8.59
C ASN A 182 -11.53 -13.44 7.24
N LYS A 183 -10.36 -12.79 7.11
CA LYS A 183 -9.87 -12.26 5.83
C LYS A 183 -9.57 -13.42 4.88
N MET A 184 -9.86 -13.26 3.59
CA MET A 184 -9.41 -14.19 2.56
C MET A 184 -7.88 -14.28 2.53
N SER A 185 -7.37 -15.51 2.42
CA SER A 185 -5.93 -15.76 2.40
C SER A 185 -5.60 -17.03 1.65
N LYS A 186 -4.65 -16.97 0.71
CA LYS A 186 -4.10 -18.15 0.00
C LYS A 186 -3.60 -19.24 0.97
N ARG A 187 -3.09 -18.84 2.15
CA ARG A 187 -2.62 -19.79 3.18
C ARG A 187 -3.74 -20.64 3.79
N HIS A 188 -4.97 -20.20 3.69
CA HIS A 188 -6.16 -20.92 4.17
C HIS A 188 -6.94 -21.61 3.06
N GLY A 189 -6.39 -21.65 1.82
CA GLY A 189 -7.01 -22.32 0.69
C GLY A 189 -8.09 -21.50 -0.01
N ASP A 190 -8.16 -20.21 0.22
CA ASP A 190 -9.06 -19.34 -0.54
C ASP A 190 -8.55 -19.19 -1.99
N PRO A 191 -9.45 -19.22 -3.00
CA PRO A 191 -9.06 -19.27 -4.40
C PRO A 191 -8.33 -18.02 -4.86
N SER A 192 -7.28 -18.18 -5.64
CA SER A 192 -6.67 -17.15 -6.45
C SER A 192 -7.42 -16.94 -7.76
N TYR A 193 -7.03 -15.94 -8.55
CA TYR A 193 -7.55 -15.75 -9.89
C TYR A 193 -7.29 -16.98 -10.77
N GLU A 194 -6.10 -17.56 -10.69
CA GLU A 194 -5.69 -18.76 -11.43
C GLU A 194 -6.53 -19.99 -11.04
N ASP A 195 -6.84 -20.12 -9.75
CA ASP A 195 -7.69 -21.21 -9.26
C ASP A 195 -9.12 -21.07 -9.81
N LEU A 196 -9.70 -19.87 -9.77
CA LEU A 196 -11.02 -19.61 -10.32
C LEU A 196 -11.06 -19.87 -11.82
N LYS A 197 -10.03 -19.49 -12.57
CA LYS A 197 -9.93 -19.84 -13.99
C LYS A 197 -9.87 -21.34 -14.24
N ALA A 198 -9.06 -22.06 -13.46
CA ALA A 198 -8.97 -23.52 -13.56
C ALA A 198 -10.31 -24.22 -13.24
N GLU A 199 -11.17 -23.58 -12.43
CA GLU A 199 -12.52 -24.04 -12.14
C GLU A 199 -13.54 -23.69 -13.24
N GLY A 200 -13.14 -22.95 -14.29
CA GLY A 200 -13.97 -22.62 -15.44
C GLY A 200 -14.67 -21.26 -15.37
N TYR A 201 -14.28 -20.38 -14.46
CA TYR A 201 -14.80 -19.00 -14.46
C TYR A 201 -14.15 -18.17 -15.57
N LEU A 202 -14.96 -17.40 -16.28
CA LEU A 202 -14.51 -16.44 -17.29
C LEU A 202 -13.78 -15.27 -16.65
N THR A 203 -12.71 -14.81 -17.27
CA THR A 203 -11.95 -13.63 -16.80
C THR A 203 -12.86 -12.40 -16.61
N GLU A 204 -13.74 -12.14 -17.57
CA GLU A 204 -14.68 -11.01 -17.54
C GLU A 204 -15.64 -11.10 -16.35
N ALA A 205 -16.13 -12.30 -16.04
CA ALA A 205 -17.00 -12.53 -14.90
C ALA A 205 -16.28 -12.31 -13.57
N ILE A 206 -15.04 -12.82 -13.45
CA ILE A 206 -14.19 -12.60 -12.27
C ILE A 206 -13.90 -11.12 -12.08
N LEU A 207 -13.50 -10.40 -13.13
CA LEU A 207 -13.16 -8.97 -13.06
C LEU A 207 -14.38 -8.14 -12.65
N ASN A 208 -15.53 -8.37 -13.28
CA ASN A 208 -16.76 -7.67 -12.93
C ASN A 208 -17.18 -7.93 -11.48
N TYR A 209 -17.15 -9.19 -11.06
CA TYR A 209 -17.49 -9.56 -9.68
C TYR A 209 -16.54 -8.92 -8.66
N VAL A 210 -15.22 -9.00 -8.89
CA VAL A 210 -14.20 -8.44 -8.00
C VAL A 210 -14.29 -6.91 -7.94
N ALA A 211 -14.60 -6.23 -9.06
CA ALA A 211 -14.78 -4.79 -9.07
C ALA A 211 -15.92 -4.35 -8.14
N LEU A 212 -16.99 -5.13 -8.04
CA LEU A 212 -18.14 -4.85 -7.17
C LEU A 212 -17.93 -5.34 -5.71
N LEU A 213 -16.82 -6.01 -5.43
CA LEU A 213 -16.42 -6.34 -4.05
C LEU A 213 -15.82 -5.13 -3.36
N GLY A 214 -16.64 -4.30 -2.75
CA GLY A 214 -16.18 -3.13 -2.01
C GLY A 214 -16.22 -1.82 -2.80
N TRP A 215 -16.77 -1.83 -4.01
CA TRP A 215 -17.10 -0.64 -4.77
C TRP A 215 -18.51 -0.75 -5.33
N SER A 216 -19.20 0.38 -5.43
CA SER A 216 -20.54 0.45 -6.04
C SER A 216 -20.60 1.65 -7.00
N PRO A 217 -21.14 1.47 -8.21
CA PRO A 217 -21.40 2.57 -9.09
C PRO A 217 -22.47 3.49 -8.52
N LYS A 218 -22.52 4.73 -8.97
CA LYS A 218 -23.46 5.75 -8.51
C LYS A 218 -24.39 6.22 -9.62
N GLY A 219 -25.41 6.97 -9.22
CA GLY A 219 -26.37 7.57 -10.15
C GLY A 219 -27.18 6.52 -10.89
N GLU A 220 -27.31 6.69 -12.21
CA GLU A 220 -28.13 5.82 -13.06
C GLU A 220 -27.60 4.37 -13.14
N LEU A 221 -26.34 4.16 -12.84
CA LEU A 221 -25.69 2.83 -12.87
C LEU A 221 -25.77 2.08 -11.53
N ALA A 222 -26.39 2.66 -10.49
CA ALA A 222 -26.39 2.11 -9.14
C ALA A 222 -26.99 0.69 -9.04
N GLU A 223 -27.95 0.38 -9.92
CA GLU A 223 -28.62 -0.94 -9.95
C GLU A 223 -28.00 -1.89 -11.00
N GLN A 224 -27.01 -1.44 -11.75
CA GLN A 224 -26.36 -2.29 -12.75
C GLN A 224 -25.32 -3.18 -12.06
N GLU A 225 -25.37 -4.49 -12.36
CA GLU A 225 -24.43 -5.47 -11.82
C GLU A 225 -23.48 -6.05 -12.91
N ILE A 226 -23.88 -6.05 -14.14
CA ILE A 226 -23.09 -6.62 -15.25
C ILE A 226 -22.44 -5.49 -16.07
N PHE A 227 -21.11 -5.51 -16.10
CA PHE A 227 -20.29 -4.48 -16.75
C PHE A 227 -19.18 -5.11 -17.58
N THR A 228 -18.95 -4.61 -18.75
CA THR A 228 -17.66 -4.80 -19.44
C THR A 228 -16.56 -4.04 -18.72
N LEU A 229 -15.30 -4.41 -18.94
CA LEU A 229 -14.16 -3.68 -18.38
C LEU A 229 -14.17 -2.21 -18.76
N SER A 230 -14.54 -1.87 -20.01
CA SER A 230 -14.65 -0.48 -20.48
C SER A 230 -15.74 0.30 -19.75
N GLU A 231 -16.86 -0.31 -19.45
CA GLU A 231 -17.94 0.31 -18.66
C GLU A 231 -17.50 0.51 -17.21
N LEU A 232 -16.79 -0.46 -16.60
CA LEU A 232 -16.21 -0.31 -15.27
C LEU A 232 -15.24 0.86 -15.19
N VAL A 233 -14.33 0.98 -16.18
CA VAL A 233 -13.37 2.11 -16.25
C VAL A 233 -14.10 3.46 -16.34
N ASN A 234 -15.16 3.55 -17.13
CA ASN A 234 -15.93 4.79 -17.29
C ASN A 234 -16.81 5.11 -16.08
N ALA A 235 -17.28 4.11 -15.37
CA ALA A 235 -18.14 4.27 -14.19
C ALA A 235 -17.37 4.49 -12.89
N PHE A 236 -16.06 4.16 -12.87
CA PHE A 236 -15.27 4.18 -11.65
C PHE A 236 -15.12 5.58 -11.06
N ASP A 237 -15.44 5.68 -9.78
CA ASP A 237 -15.21 6.85 -8.95
C ASP A 237 -14.78 6.42 -7.56
N ILE A 238 -13.74 7.05 -7.02
CA ILE A 238 -13.17 6.72 -5.69
C ILE A 238 -14.24 6.79 -4.59
N THR A 239 -15.19 7.72 -4.71
CA THR A 239 -16.24 7.89 -3.71
C THR A 239 -17.26 6.74 -3.67
N GLY A 240 -17.20 5.82 -4.64
CA GLY A 240 -17.96 4.57 -4.65
C GLY A 240 -17.32 3.46 -3.81
N ILE A 241 -16.08 3.61 -3.35
CA ILE A 241 -15.39 2.61 -2.53
C ILE A 241 -16.00 2.56 -1.12
N SER A 242 -16.31 1.35 -0.65
CA SER A 242 -16.94 1.11 0.64
C SER A 242 -15.91 1.11 1.78
N LYS A 243 -16.30 1.71 2.92
CA LYS A 243 -15.55 1.57 4.19
C LYS A 243 -15.65 0.17 4.79
N SER A 244 -16.74 -0.54 4.50
CA SER A 244 -16.99 -1.85 5.07
C SER A 244 -16.30 -2.94 4.27
N PRO A 245 -15.71 -3.95 4.93
CA PRO A 245 -15.19 -5.12 4.25
C PRO A 245 -16.30 -5.82 3.45
N ALA A 246 -15.95 -6.30 2.25
CA ALA A 246 -16.84 -7.13 1.44
C ALA A 246 -16.60 -8.61 1.74
N ILE A 247 -17.68 -9.41 1.76
CA ILE A 247 -17.59 -10.86 1.94
C ILE A 247 -17.62 -11.50 0.55
N PHE A 248 -16.65 -12.39 0.28
CA PHE A 248 -16.64 -13.18 -0.95
C PHE A 248 -17.81 -14.17 -0.96
N ASP A 249 -18.71 -13.99 -1.91
CA ASP A 249 -19.88 -14.84 -2.13
C ASP A 249 -19.71 -15.64 -3.42
N ARG A 250 -19.47 -16.94 -3.28
CA ARG A 250 -19.28 -17.82 -4.42
C ARG A 250 -20.56 -17.97 -5.26
N ALA A 251 -21.71 -18.02 -4.63
CA ALA A 251 -22.97 -18.13 -5.36
C ALA A 251 -23.24 -16.90 -6.24
N LYS A 252 -22.83 -15.71 -5.76
CA LYS A 252 -22.90 -14.49 -6.57
C LYS A 252 -21.92 -14.55 -7.74
N LEU A 253 -20.69 -15.04 -7.54
CA LEU A 253 -19.73 -15.25 -8.64
C LEU A 253 -20.24 -16.25 -9.66
N ASP A 254 -20.85 -17.38 -9.21
CA ASP A 254 -21.49 -18.37 -10.09
C ASP A 254 -22.59 -17.74 -10.95
N HIS A 255 -23.39 -16.87 -10.35
CA HIS A 255 -24.42 -16.12 -11.07
C HIS A 255 -23.82 -15.21 -12.16
N PHE A 256 -22.78 -14.45 -11.84
CA PHE A 256 -22.08 -13.60 -12.79
C PHE A 256 -21.53 -14.43 -13.95
N ASN A 257 -20.81 -15.49 -13.64
CA ASN A 257 -20.24 -16.38 -14.65
C ASN A 257 -21.32 -16.96 -15.58
N ALA A 258 -22.45 -17.38 -15.02
CA ALA A 258 -23.56 -17.89 -15.81
C ALA A 258 -24.18 -16.83 -16.73
N VAL A 259 -24.25 -15.56 -16.31
CA VAL A 259 -24.73 -14.48 -17.16
C VAL A 259 -23.79 -14.26 -18.35
N TYR A 260 -22.48 -14.18 -18.11
CA TYR A 260 -21.49 -14.03 -19.17
C TYR A 260 -21.50 -15.21 -20.13
N LEU A 261 -21.53 -16.45 -19.64
CA LEU A 261 -21.61 -17.66 -20.48
C LEU A 261 -22.84 -17.65 -21.38
N ARG A 262 -24.02 -17.24 -20.89
CA ARG A 262 -25.25 -17.15 -21.69
C ARG A 262 -25.19 -16.07 -22.77
N SER A 263 -24.38 -15.04 -22.58
CA SER A 263 -24.22 -13.95 -23.56
C SER A 263 -23.23 -14.29 -24.67
N MET A 264 -22.41 -15.35 -24.50
CA MET A 264 -21.46 -15.79 -25.52
C MET A 264 -22.15 -16.50 -26.68
N ALA A 265 -21.56 -16.39 -27.88
CA ALA A 265 -21.95 -17.19 -29.00
C ALA A 265 -21.68 -18.69 -28.73
N PRO A 266 -22.55 -19.63 -29.17
CA PRO A 266 -22.37 -21.07 -28.89
C PRO A 266 -21.01 -21.63 -29.27
N GLU A 267 -20.43 -21.11 -30.37
CA GLU A 267 -19.12 -21.53 -30.88
C GLU A 267 -18.00 -21.15 -29.90
N ALA A 268 -18.10 -19.99 -29.30
CA ALA A 268 -17.12 -19.50 -28.30
C ALA A 268 -17.18 -20.33 -26.99
N VAL A 269 -18.39 -20.71 -26.55
CA VAL A 269 -18.58 -21.57 -25.37
C VAL A 269 -17.96 -22.94 -25.61
N SER A 270 -18.17 -23.52 -26.79
CA SER A 270 -17.58 -24.81 -27.16
C SER A 270 -16.05 -24.79 -27.15
N TYR A 271 -15.45 -23.70 -27.61
CA TYR A 271 -13.99 -23.52 -27.60
C TYR A 271 -13.41 -23.45 -26.20
N THR A 272 -14.04 -22.70 -25.31
CA THR A 272 -13.59 -22.55 -23.90
C THR A 272 -13.65 -23.87 -23.13
N HIS A 273 -14.68 -24.69 -23.37
CA HIS A 273 -14.80 -26.00 -22.72
C HIS A 273 -13.86 -27.07 -23.29
N LEU A 274 -13.48 -26.97 -24.57
CA LEU A 274 -12.57 -27.94 -25.22
C LEU A 274 -11.09 -27.65 -24.96
N THR A 275 -10.76 -26.42 -24.47
CA THR A 275 -9.37 -26.02 -24.19
C THR A 275 -9.01 -26.02 -22.70
N LEU A 276 -9.95 -26.37 -21.83
CA LEU A 276 -9.65 -26.62 -20.42
C LEU A 276 -8.92 -27.99 -20.30
N PRO A 277 -7.81 -28.07 -19.56
CA PRO A 277 -7.04 -29.27 -19.38
C PRO A 277 -7.81 -30.40 -18.69
#